data_8f61ef4d7574a1f80c087ecb3462ff23
#
_entry.id   8f61ef4d7574a1f80c087ecb3462ff23
#
_cell.length_a   1.000
_cell.length_b   1.000
_cell.length_c   1.000
_cell.angle_alpha   90.00
_cell.angle_beta   90.00
_cell.angle_gamma   90.00
#
_symmetry.space_group_name_H-M   'P 1'
#
loop_
_entity.id
_entity.type
_entity.pdbx_description
1 polymer ?
#
loop_
_entity_poly.entity_id
_entity_poly.type
_entity_poly.pdbx_seq_one_letter_code
_entity_poly.pdbx_strand_id
1 'polypeptide(L)'
;QSYNADEDHDAVVDTVLEQTEDTFLAQVESWQTKRERGSSYKLNSGTWTDEMDIFEEAFKGMTIDELQQWYDAYCSDVNGKPLFGTSENEEDIAKYEAFSDEDKAALDAISGATMSLNDAHGNILGAIIKAYDNRRPVEAEKIAKIGLGITNTGRLGPGSDDQGTGVYSFNTQVAGVCYNEDGTIAGVYTDVMEVATPNYDGESMPGLTGFPGQSYNADEDHDAVVDTVLEQTDDSFLAQIDAWQTKRERGSSYKLNSGTWTDEMNIFENFFAGMTTDEVSNWLAAYCSDVNGRPLFGTSENEEDIAKYEAFSDDEKAAMDAVSGATMSLRDAHGDILGAIEKAWENAKETNITVSPAE
;
A
#
# COMPACT_ATOMS: atom_id res chain seq x y z
N GLN A 1 25.95 0.15 -3.47
CA GLN A 1 25.79 -0.30 -4.86
C GLN A 1 25.75 0.91 -5.78
N SER A 2 26.13 0.72 -7.05
CA SER A 2 26.06 1.75 -8.06
C SER A 2 25.14 1.33 -9.20
N TYR A 3 24.41 2.28 -9.76
CA TYR A 3 23.43 2.07 -10.83
C TYR A 3 23.70 3.07 -11.97
N ASN A 4 23.53 2.60 -13.18
CA ASN A 4 23.54 3.48 -14.35
C ASN A 4 22.24 4.31 -14.35
N ALA A 5 22.37 5.60 -14.58
CA ALA A 5 21.24 6.51 -14.73
C ALA A 5 21.22 7.12 -16.13
N ASP A 6 20.02 7.18 -16.69
CA ASP A 6 19.66 7.87 -17.91
C ASP A 6 18.68 8.98 -17.52
N GLU A 7 19.20 10.20 -17.36
CA GLU A 7 18.45 11.32 -16.76
C GLU A 7 17.47 11.96 -17.74
N ASP A 8 17.78 11.91 -19.04
CA ASP A 8 16.94 12.49 -20.09
C ASP A 8 16.11 11.46 -20.87
N HIS A 9 16.25 10.17 -20.51
CA HIS A 9 15.50 9.04 -21.06
C HIS A 9 15.74 8.79 -22.55
N ASP A 10 16.98 8.96 -23.01
CA ASP A 10 17.40 8.71 -24.39
C ASP A 10 18.04 7.32 -24.60
N ALA A 11 18.02 6.48 -23.57
CA ALA A 11 18.63 5.15 -23.49
C ALA A 11 20.18 5.17 -23.46
N VAL A 12 20.79 6.31 -23.18
CA VAL A 12 22.22 6.46 -22.95
C VAL A 12 22.48 6.70 -21.47
N VAL A 13 23.52 6.08 -20.93
CA VAL A 13 23.90 6.31 -19.53
C VAL A 13 24.56 7.67 -19.38
N ASP A 14 23.91 8.58 -18.65
CA ASP A 14 24.44 9.92 -18.35
C ASP A 14 25.39 9.91 -17.17
N THR A 15 25.03 9.14 -16.14
CA THR A 15 25.79 9.10 -14.89
C THR A 15 25.67 7.75 -14.19
N VAL A 16 26.53 7.54 -13.20
CA VAL A 16 26.45 6.39 -12.30
C VAL A 16 26.11 6.88 -10.90
N LEU A 17 24.96 6.50 -10.42
CA LEU A 17 24.50 6.84 -9.08
C LEU A 17 25.06 5.84 -8.06
N GLU A 18 25.60 6.36 -6.96
CA GLU A 18 25.99 5.54 -5.82
C GLU A 18 24.88 5.57 -4.76
N GLN A 19 24.35 4.39 -4.45
CA GLN A 19 23.37 4.24 -3.36
C GLN A 19 24.10 4.19 -2.02
N THR A 20 23.86 5.16 -1.16
CA THR A 20 24.26 5.19 0.25
C THR A 20 23.01 4.97 1.13
N GLU A 21 23.19 4.80 2.43
CA GLU A 21 22.08 4.70 3.38
C GLU A 21 21.18 5.92 3.33
N ASP A 22 21.74 7.13 3.38
CA ASP A 22 20.98 8.37 3.31
C ASP A 22 20.22 8.52 1.99
N THR A 23 20.85 8.18 0.86
CA THR A 23 20.19 8.26 -0.45
C THR A 23 19.11 7.21 -0.61
N PHE A 24 19.27 6.03 0.00
CA PHE A 24 18.24 4.99 0.02
C PHE A 24 17.00 5.46 0.79
N LEU A 25 17.17 5.99 2.00
CA LEU A 25 16.04 6.49 2.80
C LEU A 25 15.31 7.62 2.08
N ALA A 26 16.05 8.64 1.61
CA ALA A 26 15.47 9.76 0.88
C ALA A 26 14.75 9.34 -0.40
N GLN A 27 15.29 8.35 -1.12
CA GLN A 27 14.67 7.81 -2.33
C GLN A 27 13.34 7.12 -2.03
N VAL A 28 13.29 6.24 -1.02
CA VAL A 28 12.06 5.53 -0.65
C VAL A 28 10.99 6.53 -0.18
N GLU A 29 11.34 7.50 0.65
CA GLU A 29 10.42 8.55 1.12
C GLU A 29 9.88 9.42 -0.04
N SER A 30 10.66 9.59 -1.10
CA SER A 30 10.27 10.39 -2.26
C SER A 30 9.36 9.68 -3.26
N TRP A 31 9.12 8.39 -3.11
CA TRP A 31 8.28 7.65 -4.03
C TRP A 31 6.86 8.20 -4.06
N GLN A 32 6.36 8.37 -5.27
CA GLN A 32 5.03 8.88 -5.55
C GLN A 32 4.23 7.87 -6.35
N THR A 33 2.97 7.74 -5.99
CA THR A 33 2.00 6.98 -6.80
C THR A 33 1.78 7.65 -8.15
N LYS A 34 1.20 6.93 -9.10
CA LYS A 34 0.83 7.50 -10.41
C LYS A 34 -0.13 8.68 -10.28
N ARG A 35 -1.03 8.67 -9.28
CA ARG A 35 -1.93 9.81 -9.01
C ARG A 35 -1.17 11.01 -8.46
N GLU A 36 -0.29 10.82 -7.48
CA GLU A 36 0.52 11.92 -6.91
C GLU A 36 1.44 12.55 -7.96
N ARG A 37 1.93 11.78 -8.93
CA ARG A 37 2.71 12.29 -10.07
C ARG A 37 1.89 13.16 -11.01
N GLY A 38 0.58 13.02 -11.05
CA GLY A 38 -0.34 13.87 -11.81
C GLY A 38 0.10 14.07 -13.25
N SER A 39 0.27 15.34 -13.66
CA SER A 39 0.66 15.70 -15.03
C SER A 39 2.10 15.31 -15.42
N SER A 40 2.95 14.90 -14.46
CA SER A 40 4.27 14.37 -14.78
C SER A 40 4.22 12.92 -15.29
N TYR A 41 3.13 12.20 -15.00
CA TYR A 41 2.88 10.85 -15.53
C TYR A 41 1.86 10.93 -16.67
N LYS A 42 2.37 11.23 -17.87
CA LYS A 42 1.52 11.41 -19.07
C LYS A 42 1.41 10.11 -19.84
N LEU A 43 0.20 9.86 -20.33
CA LEU A 43 -0.14 8.84 -21.32
C LEU A 43 -0.49 9.53 -22.64
N ASN A 44 -0.64 8.75 -23.71
CA ASN A 44 -1.02 9.31 -25.02
C ASN A 44 -2.45 9.93 -25.02
N SER A 45 -3.30 9.48 -24.11
CA SER A 45 -4.72 9.88 -23.97
C SER A 45 -4.99 10.84 -22.81
N GLY A 46 -3.96 11.27 -22.07
CA GLY A 46 -4.12 12.15 -20.90
C GLY A 46 -3.17 11.79 -19.76
N THR A 47 -3.66 11.86 -18.53
CA THR A 47 -2.93 11.38 -17.35
C THR A 47 -3.48 10.03 -16.90
N TRP A 48 -2.68 9.30 -16.12
CA TRP A 48 -3.16 8.06 -15.50
C TRP A 48 -4.39 8.31 -14.62
N THR A 49 -4.43 9.44 -13.92
CA THR A 49 -5.56 9.83 -13.08
C THR A 49 -6.84 10.02 -13.90
N ASP A 50 -6.76 10.72 -15.05
CA ASP A 50 -7.94 10.95 -15.91
C ASP A 50 -8.54 9.63 -16.39
N GLU A 51 -7.72 8.69 -16.82
CA GLU A 51 -8.18 7.37 -17.28
C GLU A 51 -8.79 6.53 -16.14
N MET A 52 -8.16 6.54 -14.95
CA MET A 52 -8.69 5.82 -13.79
C MET A 52 -10.00 6.42 -13.29
N ASP A 53 -10.16 7.74 -13.32
CA ASP A 53 -11.42 8.38 -12.93
C ASP A 53 -12.59 7.95 -13.85
N ILE A 54 -12.33 7.71 -15.14
CA ILE A 54 -13.33 7.15 -16.07
C ILE A 54 -13.72 5.72 -15.68
N PHE A 55 -12.74 4.85 -15.39
CA PHE A 55 -13.03 3.48 -14.93
C PHE A 55 -13.75 3.46 -13.58
N GLU A 56 -13.30 4.26 -12.62
CA GLU A 56 -13.92 4.35 -11.30
C GLU A 56 -15.40 4.77 -11.42
N GLU A 57 -15.72 5.72 -12.32
CA GLU A 57 -17.10 6.12 -12.56
C GLU A 57 -17.91 5.03 -13.27
N ALA A 58 -17.33 4.35 -14.26
CA ALA A 58 -17.98 3.29 -14.99
C ALA A 58 -18.32 2.05 -14.13
N PHE A 59 -17.47 1.75 -13.14
CA PHE A 59 -17.66 0.59 -12.27
C PHE A 59 -18.59 0.84 -11.08
N LYS A 60 -18.98 2.07 -10.83
CA LYS A 60 -19.94 2.38 -9.77
C LYS A 60 -21.27 1.65 -9.98
N GLY A 61 -21.71 0.96 -8.93
CA GLY A 61 -22.96 0.20 -8.93
C GLY A 61 -22.84 -1.21 -9.48
N MET A 62 -21.69 -1.63 -10.00
CA MET A 62 -21.42 -3.02 -10.36
C MET A 62 -21.10 -3.85 -9.12
N THR A 63 -21.58 -5.07 -9.09
CA THR A 63 -21.07 -6.11 -8.22
C THR A 63 -19.73 -6.62 -8.73
N ILE A 64 -18.97 -7.36 -7.89
CA ILE A 64 -17.71 -7.96 -8.32
C ILE A 64 -17.90 -8.94 -9.48
N ASP A 65 -18.98 -9.71 -9.46
CA ASP A 65 -19.29 -10.64 -10.54
C ASP A 65 -19.62 -9.90 -11.86
N GLU A 66 -20.35 -8.79 -11.80
CA GLU A 66 -20.64 -7.94 -12.97
C GLU A 66 -19.37 -7.29 -13.51
N LEU A 67 -18.49 -6.81 -12.64
CA LEU A 67 -17.19 -6.25 -13.02
C LEU A 67 -16.30 -7.30 -13.72
N GLN A 68 -16.22 -8.50 -13.18
CA GLN A 68 -15.46 -9.59 -13.78
C GLN A 68 -16.04 -9.97 -15.15
N GLN A 69 -17.37 -10.10 -15.25
CA GLN A 69 -18.04 -10.38 -16.53
C GLN A 69 -17.82 -9.27 -17.55
N TRP A 70 -17.86 -8.01 -17.13
CA TRP A 70 -17.55 -6.87 -17.97
C TRP A 70 -16.11 -6.95 -18.49
N TYR A 71 -15.14 -7.22 -17.61
CA TYR A 71 -13.74 -7.36 -17.98
C TYR A 71 -13.55 -8.50 -19.00
N ASP A 72 -14.08 -9.67 -18.71
CA ASP A 72 -13.96 -10.87 -19.58
C ASP A 72 -14.60 -10.63 -20.96
N ALA A 73 -15.72 -9.89 -20.99
CA ALA A 73 -16.43 -9.59 -22.23
C ALA A 73 -15.68 -8.54 -23.07
N TYR A 74 -15.23 -7.44 -22.46
CA TYR A 74 -14.85 -6.22 -23.17
C TYR A 74 -13.36 -5.89 -23.17
N CYS A 75 -12.55 -6.58 -22.41
CA CYS A 75 -11.10 -6.36 -22.40
C CYS A 75 -10.35 -7.43 -23.21
N SER A 76 -9.16 -7.08 -23.64
CA SER A 76 -8.21 -7.97 -24.31
C SER A 76 -7.71 -9.06 -23.35
N ASP A 77 -7.73 -10.31 -23.78
CA ASP A 77 -7.16 -11.44 -23.03
C ASP A 77 -5.62 -11.42 -23.09
N VAL A 78 -5.02 -10.60 -23.97
CA VAL A 78 -3.56 -10.51 -24.15
C VAL A 78 -2.94 -9.45 -23.25
N ASN A 79 -3.61 -8.29 -23.09
CA ASN A 79 -3.02 -7.13 -22.40
C ASN A 79 -3.97 -6.41 -21.44
N GLY A 80 -5.17 -6.92 -21.22
CA GLY A 80 -6.12 -6.39 -20.25
C GLY A 80 -6.72 -5.01 -20.57
N LYS A 81 -6.54 -4.50 -21.79
CA LYS A 81 -7.10 -3.19 -22.23
C LYS A 81 -8.51 -3.34 -22.78
N PRO A 82 -9.38 -2.36 -22.56
CA PRO A 82 -10.66 -2.33 -23.24
C PRO A 82 -10.51 -2.31 -24.77
N LEU A 83 -11.36 -3.04 -25.45
CA LEU A 83 -11.32 -3.22 -26.91
C LEU A 83 -12.10 -2.12 -27.64
N PHE A 84 -11.40 -1.17 -28.24
CA PHE A 84 -11.99 -0.08 -29.03
C PHE A 84 -11.85 -0.26 -30.56
N GLY A 85 -11.48 -1.47 -31.00
CA GLY A 85 -11.25 -1.75 -32.44
C GLY A 85 -9.95 -1.20 -33.01
N THR A 86 -9.00 -0.84 -32.15
CA THR A 86 -7.68 -0.30 -32.50
C THR A 86 -6.53 -1.29 -32.31
N SER A 87 -6.83 -2.50 -31.84
CA SER A 87 -5.82 -3.55 -31.63
C SER A 87 -5.29 -4.09 -32.95
N GLU A 88 -4.01 -4.42 -33.01
CA GLU A 88 -3.38 -5.14 -34.10
C GLU A 88 -3.33 -6.67 -33.86
N ASN A 89 -3.77 -7.11 -32.69
CA ASN A 89 -3.84 -8.53 -32.33
C ASN A 89 -5.07 -9.18 -33.00
N GLU A 90 -4.88 -10.32 -33.67
CA GLU A 90 -5.97 -11.00 -34.41
C GLU A 90 -7.12 -11.47 -33.50
N GLU A 91 -6.83 -11.92 -32.27
CA GLU A 91 -7.85 -12.37 -31.31
C GLU A 91 -8.67 -11.20 -30.80
N ASP A 92 -8.05 -10.07 -30.48
CA ASP A 92 -8.73 -8.83 -30.08
C ASP A 92 -9.62 -8.28 -31.19
N ILE A 93 -9.12 -8.30 -32.44
CA ILE A 93 -9.90 -7.87 -33.61
C ILE A 93 -11.16 -8.74 -33.75
N ALA A 94 -11.00 -10.06 -33.70
CA ALA A 94 -12.11 -10.99 -33.82
C ALA A 94 -13.13 -10.82 -32.67
N LYS A 95 -12.64 -10.60 -31.43
CA LYS A 95 -13.48 -10.35 -30.27
C LYS A 95 -14.28 -9.04 -30.43
N TYR A 96 -13.64 -7.95 -30.86
CA TYR A 96 -14.30 -6.66 -31.10
C TYR A 96 -15.29 -6.71 -32.27
N GLU A 97 -14.97 -7.41 -33.36
CA GLU A 97 -15.88 -7.57 -34.50
C GLU A 97 -17.17 -8.31 -34.15
N ALA A 98 -17.10 -9.20 -33.13
CA ALA A 98 -18.26 -9.92 -32.62
C ALA A 98 -19.20 -9.08 -31.75
N PHE A 99 -18.79 -7.88 -31.31
CA PHE A 99 -19.61 -7.00 -30.50
C PHE A 99 -20.82 -6.47 -31.27
N SER A 100 -21.95 -6.39 -30.58
CA SER A 100 -23.13 -5.69 -31.06
C SER A 100 -22.90 -4.17 -31.14
N ASP A 101 -23.76 -3.46 -31.83
CA ASP A 101 -23.70 -1.98 -31.85
C ASP A 101 -23.93 -1.38 -30.44
N GLU A 102 -24.70 -2.05 -29.59
CA GLU A 102 -24.96 -1.65 -28.21
C GLU A 102 -23.68 -1.82 -27.34
N ASP A 103 -22.96 -2.93 -27.49
CA ASP A 103 -21.68 -3.16 -26.82
C ASP A 103 -20.64 -2.13 -27.22
N LYS A 104 -20.52 -1.82 -28.50
CA LYS A 104 -19.63 -0.78 -29.02
C LYS A 104 -19.96 0.60 -28.47
N ALA A 105 -21.24 0.92 -28.38
CA ALA A 105 -21.69 2.20 -27.82
C ALA A 105 -21.39 2.28 -26.30
N ALA A 106 -21.50 1.18 -25.58
CA ALA A 106 -21.12 1.10 -24.15
C ALA A 106 -19.61 1.33 -23.95
N LEU A 107 -18.78 0.74 -24.82
CA LEU A 107 -17.33 0.98 -24.81
C LEU A 107 -16.95 2.41 -25.19
N ASP A 108 -17.68 3.03 -26.14
CA ASP A 108 -17.44 4.42 -26.52
C ASP A 108 -17.64 5.39 -25.33
N ALA A 109 -18.50 5.05 -24.38
CA ALA A 109 -18.72 5.85 -23.18
C ALA A 109 -17.48 5.94 -22.26
N ILE A 110 -16.58 4.97 -22.38
CA ILE A 110 -15.31 4.93 -21.63
C ILE A 110 -14.07 5.07 -22.52
N SER A 111 -14.24 5.57 -23.76
CA SER A 111 -13.17 5.60 -24.77
C SER A 111 -11.93 6.41 -24.39
N GLY A 112 -12.02 7.26 -23.35
CA GLY A 112 -10.87 7.94 -22.74
C GLY A 112 -10.02 7.08 -21.82
N ALA A 113 -10.46 5.87 -21.46
CA ALA A 113 -9.76 4.97 -20.57
C ALA A 113 -9.15 3.79 -21.35
N THR A 114 -7.90 3.94 -21.76
CA THR A 114 -7.18 3.02 -22.65
C THR A 114 -6.14 2.17 -21.91
N MET A 115 -6.02 2.35 -20.60
CA MET A 115 -5.09 1.61 -19.76
C MET A 115 -5.51 0.15 -19.60
N SER A 116 -4.52 -0.70 -19.38
CA SER A 116 -4.76 -2.07 -18.94
C SER A 116 -5.30 -2.11 -17.51
N LEU A 117 -6.28 -2.98 -17.27
CA LEU A 117 -6.79 -3.28 -15.93
C LEU A 117 -6.10 -4.48 -15.28
N ASN A 118 -5.37 -5.27 -16.08
CA ASN A 118 -4.60 -6.41 -15.59
C ASN A 118 -3.46 -6.74 -16.55
N ASP A 119 -2.27 -6.23 -16.26
CA ASP A 119 -1.02 -6.57 -16.96
C ASP A 119 0.20 -6.40 -16.05
N ALA A 120 1.40 -6.46 -16.62
CA ALA A 120 2.65 -6.28 -15.89
C ALA A 120 2.82 -4.88 -15.24
N HIS A 121 2.02 -3.87 -15.63
CA HIS A 121 2.03 -2.53 -15.03
C HIS A 121 1.11 -2.42 -13.79
N GLY A 122 0.31 -3.43 -13.53
CA GLY A 122 -0.56 -3.52 -12.38
C GLY A 122 -1.82 -4.35 -12.63
N ASN A 123 -2.31 -4.97 -11.58
CA ASN A 123 -3.55 -5.73 -11.57
C ASN A 123 -4.64 -4.96 -10.81
N ILE A 124 -5.28 -4.00 -11.49
CA ILE A 124 -6.33 -3.14 -10.92
C ILE A 124 -7.57 -3.97 -10.60
N LEU A 125 -7.98 -4.86 -11.53
CA LEU A 125 -9.11 -5.76 -11.32
C LEU A 125 -8.91 -6.62 -10.06
N GLY A 126 -7.75 -7.27 -9.95
CA GLY A 126 -7.43 -8.09 -8.77
C GLY A 126 -7.39 -7.27 -7.48
N ALA A 127 -6.93 -6.02 -7.53
CA ALA A 127 -6.95 -5.13 -6.36
C ALA A 127 -8.39 -4.79 -5.92
N ILE A 128 -9.32 -4.56 -6.86
CA ILE A 128 -10.74 -4.32 -6.55
C ILE A 128 -11.37 -5.57 -5.93
N ILE A 129 -11.09 -6.75 -6.46
CA ILE A 129 -11.57 -8.04 -5.91
C ILE A 129 -11.04 -8.23 -4.48
N LYS A 130 -9.73 -8.04 -4.26
CA LYS A 130 -9.14 -8.13 -2.92
C LYS A 130 -9.73 -7.09 -1.94
N ALA A 131 -10.02 -5.88 -2.40
CA ALA A 131 -10.67 -4.87 -1.57
C ALA A 131 -12.07 -5.32 -1.11
N TYR A 132 -12.84 -5.96 -2.01
CA TYR A 132 -14.12 -6.53 -1.66
C TYR A 132 -14.00 -7.68 -0.64
N ASP A 133 -13.04 -8.57 -0.79
CA ASP A 133 -12.82 -9.68 0.14
C ASP A 133 -12.37 -9.19 1.52
N ASN A 134 -11.63 -8.08 1.57
CA ASN A 134 -11.14 -7.46 2.80
C ASN A 134 -12.09 -6.43 3.43
N ARG A 135 -13.29 -6.25 2.84
CA ARG A 135 -14.26 -5.25 3.34
C ARG A 135 -14.68 -5.51 4.78
N ARG A 136 -14.93 -4.44 5.51
CA ARG A 136 -15.39 -4.46 6.89
C ARG A 136 -16.67 -3.64 7.05
N PRO A 137 -17.54 -4.00 8.01
CA PRO A 137 -18.68 -3.16 8.33
C PRO A 137 -18.23 -1.82 8.92
N VAL A 138 -18.98 -0.78 8.65
CA VAL A 138 -18.84 0.54 9.27
C VAL A 138 -20.12 0.89 10.01
N GLU A 139 -20.00 1.54 11.18
CA GLU A 139 -21.14 2.01 11.96
C GLU A 139 -21.59 3.41 11.49
N ALA A 140 -22.08 3.50 10.26
CA ALA A 140 -22.57 4.72 9.65
C ALA A 140 -23.77 4.42 8.75
N GLU A 141 -24.72 5.35 8.65
CA GLU A 141 -25.84 5.23 7.72
C GLU A 141 -25.44 5.67 6.31
N LYS A 142 -24.45 6.56 6.22
CA LYS A 142 -24.00 7.15 4.96
C LYS A 142 -22.50 7.47 5.02
N ILE A 143 -21.79 7.18 3.93
CA ILE A 143 -20.40 7.61 3.72
C ILE A 143 -20.39 8.83 2.81
N ALA A 144 -19.89 9.95 3.31
CA ALA A 144 -19.81 11.21 2.57
C ALA A 144 -18.56 11.30 1.69
N LYS A 145 -17.41 10.78 2.18
CA LYS A 145 -16.14 10.78 1.43
C LYS A 145 -15.41 9.46 1.61
N ILE A 146 -14.60 9.11 0.60
CA ILE A 146 -13.64 8.01 0.67
C ILE A 146 -12.28 8.54 0.24
N GLY A 147 -11.24 8.22 1.01
CA GLY A 147 -9.85 8.57 0.70
C GLY A 147 -8.93 7.37 0.74
N LEU A 148 -7.88 7.43 -0.06
CA LEU A 148 -6.77 6.49 -0.06
C LEU A 148 -5.49 7.28 0.17
N GLY A 149 -4.75 6.91 1.21
CA GLY A 149 -3.42 7.45 1.49
C GLY A 149 -2.36 6.37 1.42
N ILE A 150 -1.20 6.73 0.89
CA ILE A 150 -0.04 5.85 0.77
C ILE A 150 1.20 6.62 1.22
N THR A 151 1.98 6.03 2.11
CA THR A 151 3.28 6.52 2.55
C THR A 151 4.35 5.45 2.36
N ASN A 152 5.58 5.88 2.20
CA ASN A 152 6.71 4.98 2.05
C ASN A 152 7.78 5.35 3.06
N THR A 153 8.39 4.35 3.70
CA THR A 153 9.52 4.52 4.62
C THR A 153 10.62 3.53 4.27
N GLY A 154 11.87 4.00 4.26
CA GLY A 154 13.04 3.15 4.22
C GLY A 154 13.49 2.78 5.63
N ARG A 155 14.07 1.60 5.79
CA ARG A 155 14.62 1.14 7.06
C ARG A 155 16.01 0.59 6.86
N LEU A 156 16.92 1.03 7.73
CA LEU A 156 18.26 0.48 7.87
C LEU A 156 18.27 -0.52 9.03
N GLY A 157 18.69 -1.74 8.76
CA GLY A 157 18.80 -2.76 9.80
C GLY A 157 17.57 -3.67 9.96
N PRO A 158 17.62 -4.51 11.03
CA PRO A 158 18.60 -4.44 12.10
C PRO A 158 19.99 -4.99 11.67
N GLY A 159 21.02 -4.16 11.82
CA GLY A 159 22.40 -4.60 11.69
C GLY A 159 22.86 -5.05 10.32
N SER A 160 23.73 -6.02 10.29
CA SER A 160 24.27 -6.69 9.11
C SER A 160 24.43 -8.19 9.41
N ASP A 161 24.48 -9.00 8.35
CA ASP A 161 24.75 -10.42 8.44
C ASP A 161 26.20 -10.71 8.96
N ASP A 162 26.55 -11.96 9.18
CA ASP A 162 27.87 -12.40 9.66
C ASP A 162 29.01 -12.11 8.68
N GLN A 163 28.68 -11.78 7.43
CA GLN A 163 29.66 -11.36 6.40
C GLN A 163 29.78 -9.83 6.30
N GLY A 164 29.01 -9.07 7.11
CA GLY A 164 29.04 -7.62 7.17
C GLY A 164 28.19 -6.92 6.09
N THR A 165 27.30 -7.65 5.41
CA THR A 165 26.35 -7.05 4.47
C THR A 165 25.16 -6.48 5.25
N GLY A 166 24.86 -5.20 5.06
CA GLY A 166 23.76 -4.54 5.75
C GLY A 166 22.39 -5.12 5.37
N VAL A 167 21.50 -5.13 6.34
CA VAL A 167 20.08 -5.46 6.13
C VAL A 167 19.32 -4.20 5.84
N TYR A 168 18.44 -4.24 4.83
CA TYR A 168 17.63 -3.11 4.43
C TYR A 168 16.19 -3.56 4.18
N SER A 169 15.24 -2.69 4.45
CA SER A 169 13.85 -2.89 4.04
C SER A 169 13.22 -1.58 3.59
N PHE A 170 12.14 -1.69 2.83
CA PHE A 170 11.24 -0.58 2.59
C PHE A 170 9.81 -0.99 2.92
N ASN A 171 9.02 -0.02 3.33
CA ASN A 171 7.64 -0.20 3.73
C ASN A 171 6.75 0.72 2.90
N THR A 172 5.73 0.16 2.28
CA THR A 172 4.63 0.89 1.68
C THR A 172 3.40 0.73 2.57
N GLN A 173 3.05 1.79 3.27
CA GLN A 173 1.87 1.86 4.12
C GLN A 173 0.68 2.34 3.32
N VAL A 174 -0.46 1.67 3.47
CA VAL A 174 -1.73 2.02 2.82
C VAL A 174 -2.78 2.28 3.89
N ALA A 175 -3.59 3.33 3.71
CA ALA A 175 -4.79 3.58 4.50
C ALA A 175 -5.97 3.90 3.57
N GLY A 176 -7.01 3.08 3.62
CA GLY A 176 -8.32 3.37 3.04
C GLY A 176 -9.24 3.90 4.13
N VAL A 177 -9.80 5.10 3.97
CA VAL A 177 -10.60 5.75 5.00
C VAL A 177 -11.94 6.21 4.44
N CYS A 178 -13.00 5.89 5.17
CA CYS A 178 -14.36 6.39 4.93
C CYS A 178 -14.68 7.47 5.93
N TYR A 179 -15.34 8.55 5.51
CA TYR A 179 -15.68 9.70 6.36
C TYR A 179 -17.17 9.97 6.38
N ASN A 180 -17.66 10.36 7.53
CA ASN A 180 -18.99 10.91 7.77
C ASN A 180 -19.13 12.32 7.18
N GLU A 181 -20.37 12.86 7.17
CA GLU A 181 -20.65 14.23 6.69
C GLU A 181 -19.97 15.32 7.53
N ASP A 182 -19.73 15.06 8.82
CA ASP A 182 -19.04 15.97 9.75
C ASP A 182 -17.51 15.89 9.67
N GLY A 183 -16.97 15.04 8.80
CA GLY A 183 -15.54 14.84 8.61
C GLY A 183 -14.89 13.85 9.57
N THR A 184 -15.68 13.21 10.44
CA THR A 184 -15.15 12.14 11.30
C THR A 184 -14.95 10.85 10.51
N ILE A 185 -14.03 10.03 10.97
CA ILE A 185 -13.72 8.70 10.40
C ILE A 185 -14.91 7.77 10.68
N ALA A 186 -15.59 7.32 9.64
CA ALA A 186 -16.61 6.26 9.74
C ALA A 186 -15.97 4.87 9.82
N GLY A 187 -14.83 4.72 9.21
CA GLY A 187 -14.02 3.50 9.24
C GLY A 187 -12.68 3.71 8.55
N VAL A 188 -11.68 3.00 9.04
CA VAL A 188 -10.34 3.02 8.47
C VAL A 188 -9.84 1.58 8.33
N TYR A 189 -9.11 1.31 7.26
CA TYR A 189 -8.43 0.05 7.01
C TYR A 189 -6.99 0.35 6.62
N THR A 190 -6.05 -0.19 7.38
CA THR A 190 -4.62 0.01 7.14
C THR A 190 -3.93 -1.31 6.83
N ASP A 191 -2.92 -1.27 5.96
CA ASP A 191 -2.06 -2.41 5.67
C ASP A 191 -0.65 -1.95 5.28
N VAL A 192 0.33 -2.84 5.39
CA VAL A 192 1.73 -2.56 5.06
C VAL A 192 2.30 -3.67 4.19
N MET A 193 2.88 -3.29 3.07
CA MET A 193 3.84 -4.12 2.35
C MET A 193 5.24 -3.79 2.84
N GLU A 194 5.85 -4.66 3.63
CA GLU A 194 7.23 -4.56 4.06
C GLU A 194 8.08 -5.57 3.30
N VAL A 195 9.10 -5.09 2.61
CA VAL A 195 10.00 -5.92 1.79
C VAL A 195 11.44 -5.71 2.26
N ALA A 196 12.12 -6.78 2.61
CA ALA A 196 13.48 -6.77 3.15
C ALA A 196 14.48 -7.46 2.22
N THR A 197 15.76 -7.20 2.43
CA THR A 197 16.83 -7.99 1.83
C THR A 197 16.83 -9.41 2.40
N PRO A 198 17.27 -10.44 1.63
CA PRO A 198 17.16 -11.86 2.05
C PRO A 198 18.02 -12.26 3.25
N ASN A 199 18.96 -11.42 3.66
CA ASN A 199 19.81 -11.62 4.86
C ASN A 199 19.18 -11.06 6.14
N TYR A 200 17.86 -10.86 6.15
CA TYR A 200 17.14 -10.42 7.35
C TYR A 200 16.94 -11.59 8.32
N ASP A 201 17.42 -11.45 9.55
CA ASP A 201 17.40 -12.47 10.61
C ASP A 201 16.09 -12.55 11.42
N GLY A 202 15.12 -11.71 11.08
CA GLY A 202 13.83 -11.68 11.76
C GLY A 202 12.84 -12.71 11.21
N GLU A 203 11.56 -12.58 11.60
CA GLU A 203 10.50 -13.40 11.03
C GLU A 203 10.43 -13.23 9.52
N SER A 204 10.13 -14.33 8.81
CA SER A 204 10.03 -14.40 7.36
C SER A 204 9.32 -13.18 6.76
N MET A 205 10.04 -12.38 6.02
CA MET A 205 9.57 -11.17 5.33
C MET A 205 9.52 -11.42 3.82
N PRO A 206 8.62 -10.75 3.07
CA PRO A 206 8.80 -10.64 1.64
C PRO A 206 10.22 -10.17 1.30
N GLY A 207 10.95 -10.95 0.52
CA GLY A 207 12.34 -10.67 0.18
C GLY A 207 12.46 -9.95 -1.16
N LEU A 208 13.48 -9.11 -1.31
CA LEU A 208 13.92 -8.57 -2.60
C LEU A 208 15.42 -8.84 -2.77
N THR A 209 15.73 -9.77 -3.64
CA THR A 209 17.12 -10.11 -4.00
C THR A 209 17.76 -9.07 -4.94
N GLY A 210 17.00 -8.06 -5.33
CA GLY A 210 17.39 -7.04 -6.31
C GLY A 210 16.82 -7.33 -7.71
N PHE A 211 17.39 -6.68 -8.71
CA PHE A 211 17.00 -6.89 -10.10
C PHE A 211 17.80 -8.05 -10.73
N PRO A 212 17.32 -8.61 -11.85
CA PRO A 212 18.04 -9.67 -12.56
C PRO A 212 19.52 -9.33 -12.80
N GLY A 213 20.39 -10.30 -12.57
CA GLY A 213 21.85 -10.12 -12.63
C GLY A 213 22.50 -9.62 -11.33
N GLN A 214 21.72 -9.38 -10.27
CA GLN A 214 22.23 -9.09 -8.92
C GLN A 214 22.19 -10.35 -8.05
N SER A 215 22.97 -10.34 -6.97
CA SER A 215 22.99 -11.40 -5.97
C SER A 215 22.98 -10.82 -4.57
N TYR A 216 22.40 -11.56 -3.62
CA TYR A 216 22.29 -11.20 -2.23
C TYR A 216 22.60 -12.39 -1.32
N ASN A 217 23.22 -12.10 -0.18
CA ASN A 217 23.31 -13.06 0.93
C ASN A 217 21.89 -13.38 1.42
N ALA A 218 21.65 -14.63 1.75
CA ALA A 218 20.38 -15.09 2.33
C ALA A 218 20.63 -15.84 3.64
N ASP A 219 19.80 -15.56 4.61
CA ASP A 219 19.65 -16.25 5.87
C ASP A 219 18.28 -16.96 5.85
N GLU A 220 18.30 -18.27 5.56
CA GLU A 220 17.07 -19.05 5.31
C GLU A 220 16.40 -19.51 6.61
N ASP A 221 17.18 -19.69 7.67
CA ASP A 221 16.69 -20.15 8.97
C ASP A 221 16.62 -19.04 10.03
N HIS A 222 16.96 -17.80 9.65
CA HIS A 222 16.84 -16.60 10.48
C HIS A 222 17.71 -16.63 11.74
N ASP A 223 18.94 -17.08 11.62
CA ASP A 223 19.92 -17.15 12.73
C ASP A 223 21.03 -16.09 12.65
N ALA A 224 20.92 -15.13 11.74
CA ALA A 224 21.88 -14.07 11.41
C ALA A 224 23.18 -14.57 10.75
N VAL A 225 23.21 -15.81 10.28
CA VAL A 225 24.33 -16.40 9.53
C VAL A 225 23.91 -16.60 8.08
N VAL A 226 24.81 -16.26 7.14
CA VAL A 226 24.51 -16.45 5.72
C VAL A 226 24.55 -17.93 5.35
N ASP A 227 23.41 -18.47 4.93
CA ASP A 227 23.29 -19.85 4.46
C ASP A 227 23.70 -19.99 3.00
N THR A 228 23.29 -19.03 2.17
CA THR A 228 23.48 -19.09 0.73
C THR A 228 23.56 -17.71 0.11
N VAL A 229 23.93 -17.68 -1.17
CA VAL A 229 23.86 -16.48 -2.01
C VAL A 229 22.84 -16.72 -3.10
N LEU A 230 21.79 -15.93 -3.09
CA LEU A 230 20.75 -15.97 -4.11
C LEU A 230 21.14 -15.13 -5.32
N GLU A 231 21.04 -15.71 -6.50
CA GLU A 231 21.20 -15.01 -7.78
C GLU A 231 19.83 -14.70 -8.37
N GLN A 232 19.57 -13.42 -8.66
CA GLN A 232 18.33 -13.01 -9.27
C GLN A 232 18.34 -13.17 -10.77
N THR A 233 17.38 -13.92 -11.27
CA THR A 233 17.07 -14.08 -12.71
C THR A 233 15.74 -13.39 -13.03
N ASP A 234 15.40 -13.25 -14.33
CA ASP A 234 14.09 -12.71 -14.72
C ASP A 234 12.93 -13.52 -14.12
N ASP A 235 13.00 -14.85 -14.22
CA ASP A 235 11.95 -15.74 -13.70
C ASP A 235 11.86 -15.68 -12.17
N SER A 236 12.97 -15.68 -11.45
CA SER A 236 12.96 -15.60 -10.00
C SER A 236 12.51 -14.22 -9.49
N PHE A 237 12.82 -13.15 -10.24
CA PHE A 237 12.34 -11.80 -9.92
C PHE A 237 10.81 -11.73 -10.01
N LEU A 238 10.21 -12.21 -11.11
CA LEU A 238 8.77 -12.21 -11.28
C LEU A 238 8.08 -13.08 -10.20
N ALA A 239 8.57 -14.31 -9.99
CA ALA A 239 8.03 -15.19 -8.97
C ALA A 239 8.12 -14.61 -7.55
N GLN A 240 9.20 -13.89 -7.25
CA GLN A 240 9.39 -13.25 -5.95
C GLN A 240 8.37 -12.12 -5.74
N ILE A 241 8.15 -11.25 -6.74
CA ILE A 241 7.15 -10.17 -6.67
C ILE A 241 5.74 -10.73 -6.51
N ASP A 242 5.39 -11.76 -7.27
CA ASP A 242 4.07 -12.42 -7.19
C ASP A 242 3.80 -13.07 -5.82
N ALA A 243 4.85 -13.45 -5.11
CA ALA A 243 4.75 -14.08 -3.79
C ALA A 243 4.66 -13.07 -2.62
N TRP A 244 4.84 -11.78 -2.86
CA TRP A 244 4.78 -10.79 -1.79
C TRP A 244 3.40 -10.72 -1.15
N GLN A 245 3.39 -10.65 0.17
CA GLN A 245 2.18 -10.55 0.98
C GLN A 245 2.30 -9.37 1.95
N THR A 246 1.20 -8.65 2.11
CA THR A 246 1.11 -7.60 3.14
C THR A 246 1.13 -8.21 4.54
N LYS A 247 1.31 -7.36 5.56
CA LYS A 247 1.26 -7.82 6.97
C LYS A 247 -0.07 -8.46 7.32
N ARG A 248 -1.19 -7.99 6.76
CA ARG A 248 -2.51 -8.62 6.96
C ARG A 248 -2.65 -9.95 6.23
N GLU A 249 -2.20 -10.05 4.99
CA GLU A 249 -2.23 -11.30 4.22
C GLU A 249 -1.39 -12.40 4.87
N ARG A 250 -0.30 -12.04 5.53
CA ARG A 250 0.54 -12.97 6.31
C ARG A 250 -0.16 -13.48 7.57
N GLY A 251 -1.11 -12.72 8.12
CA GLY A 251 -1.96 -13.13 9.23
C GLY A 251 -1.18 -13.71 10.41
N SER A 252 -1.46 -14.97 10.76
CA SER A 252 -0.82 -15.65 11.90
C SER A 252 0.65 -16.01 11.69
N SER A 253 1.19 -15.91 10.47
CA SER A 253 2.62 -16.09 10.21
C SER A 253 3.45 -14.84 10.58
N TYR A 254 2.80 -13.68 10.74
CA TYR A 254 3.42 -12.46 11.26
C TYR A 254 2.96 -12.20 12.70
N LYS A 255 3.70 -12.79 13.63
CA LYS A 255 3.39 -12.71 15.08
C LYS A 255 4.21 -11.62 15.75
N LEU A 256 3.57 -10.94 16.66
CA LEU A 256 4.14 -9.99 17.62
C LEU A 256 4.05 -10.60 19.02
N ASN A 257 4.76 -10.02 19.98
CA ASN A 257 4.71 -10.47 21.38
C ASN A 257 3.29 -10.35 21.99
N SER A 258 2.46 -9.45 21.46
CA SER A 258 1.10 -9.13 21.93
C SER A 258 -0.01 -9.73 21.08
N GLY A 259 0.31 -10.51 20.05
CA GLY A 259 -0.69 -11.09 19.13
C GLY A 259 -0.23 -11.04 17.68
N THR A 260 -1.13 -10.75 16.76
CA THR A 260 -0.77 -10.50 15.36
C THR A 260 -0.78 -9.00 15.06
N TRP A 261 -0.07 -8.60 14.03
CA TRP A 261 -0.13 -7.22 13.53
C TRP A 261 -1.57 -6.79 13.21
N THR A 262 -2.34 -7.71 12.61
CA THR A 262 -3.75 -7.50 12.30
C THR A 262 -4.60 -7.20 13.54
N ASP A 263 -4.37 -7.94 14.64
CA ASP A 263 -5.13 -7.73 15.88
C ASP A 263 -4.87 -6.34 16.45
N GLU A 264 -3.60 -5.90 16.49
CA GLU A 264 -3.24 -4.58 17.00
C GLU A 264 -3.79 -3.45 16.11
N MET A 265 -3.70 -3.60 14.78
CA MET A 265 -4.28 -2.60 13.87
C MET A 265 -5.80 -2.52 13.98
N ASN A 266 -6.48 -3.64 14.19
CA ASN A 266 -7.93 -3.62 14.43
C ASN A 266 -8.30 -2.81 15.67
N ILE A 267 -7.48 -2.83 16.73
CA ILE A 267 -7.71 -2.00 17.93
C ILE A 267 -7.60 -0.52 17.59
N PHE A 268 -6.54 -0.10 16.88
CA PHE A 268 -6.37 1.29 16.48
C PHE A 268 -7.46 1.76 15.53
N GLU A 269 -7.82 0.96 14.53
CA GLU A 269 -8.85 1.29 13.56
C GLU A 269 -10.23 1.50 14.21
N ASN A 270 -10.58 0.65 15.17
CA ASN A 270 -11.79 0.82 15.96
C ASN A 270 -11.73 2.05 16.87
N PHE A 271 -10.57 2.34 17.43
CA PHE A 271 -10.36 3.50 18.30
C PHE A 271 -10.44 4.82 17.54
N PHE A 272 -9.95 4.87 16.30
CA PHE A 272 -9.99 6.07 15.46
C PHE A 272 -11.38 6.35 14.88
N ALA A 273 -12.28 5.38 14.87
CA ALA A 273 -13.65 5.59 14.42
C ALA A 273 -14.36 6.64 15.29
N GLY A 274 -14.99 7.62 14.65
CA GLY A 274 -15.61 8.78 15.29
C GLY A 274 -14.68 9.97 15.54
N MET A 275 -13.38 9.84 15.34
CA MET A 275 -12.41 10.95 15.37
C MET A 275 -12.27 11.59 13.99
N THR A 276 -11.93 12.87 13.97
CA THR A 276 -11.39 13.51 12.77
C THR A 276 -9.92 13.14 12.60
N THR A 277 -9.37 13.32 11.39
CA THR A 277 -7.93 13.10 11.14
C THR A 277 -7.05 13.96 12.04
N ASP A 278 -7.45 15.23 12.29
CA ASP A 278 -6.73 16.13 13.22
C ASP A 278 -6.76 15.60 14.66
N GLU A 279 -7.88 15.01 15.10
CA GLU A 279 -7.96 14.42 16.44
C GLU A 279 -7.07 13.17 16.58
N VAL A 280 -6.96 12.35 15.53
CA VAL A 280 -6.02 11.22 15.51
C VAL A 280 -4.57 11.72 15.60
N SER A 281 -4.20 12.75 14.84
CA SER A 281 -2.86 13.36 14.87
C SER A 281 -2.55 13.95 16.24
N ASN A 282 -3.51 14.67 16.84
CA ASN A 282 -3.37 15.24 18.17
C ASN A 282 -3.26 14.15 19.25
N TRP A 283 -4.03 13.07 19.14
CA TRP A 283 -3.93 11.95 20.05
C TRP A 283 -2.56 11.30 20.00
N LEU A 284 -2.02 11.06 18.79
CA LEU A 284 -0.68 10.50 18.64
C LEU A 284 0.37 11.42 19.24
N ALA A 285 0.31 12.72 18.97
CA ALA A 285 1.23 13.71 19.54
C ALA A 285 1.17 13.76 21.08
N ALA A 286 -0.02 13.60 21.66
CA ALA A 286 -0.20 13.65 23.11
C ALA A 286 0.22 12.35 23.82
N TYR A 287 -0.13 11.19 23.26
CA TYR A 287 -0.12 9.91 23.98
C TYR A 287 0.86 8.86 23.45
N CYS A 288 1.52 9.14 22.33
CA CYS A 288 2.55 8.23 21.81
C CYS A 288 3.96 8.78 22.01
N SER A 289 4.94 7.90 21.93
CA SER A 289 6.36 8.23 21.98
C SER A 289 6.77 9.11 20.79
N ASP A 290 7.49 10.18 21.05
CA ASP A 290 8.09 11.03 20.02
C ASP A 290 9.32 10.35 19.36
N VAL A 291 9.84 9.26 19.97
CA VAL A 291 11.02 8.52 19.49
C VAL A 291 10.64 7.41 18.53
N ASN A 292 9.55 6.69 18.79
CA ASN A 292 9.19 5.49 18.04
C ASN A 292 7.70 5.36 17.70
N GLY A 293 6.89 6.38 17.98
CA GLY A 293 5.47 6.42 17.60
C GLY A 293 4.57 5.40 18.32
N ARG A 294 5.04 4.73 19.37
CA ARG A 294 4.25 3.74 20.12
C ARG A 294 3.43 4.40 21.20
N PRO A 295 2.20 3.92 21.49
CA PRO A 295 1.43 4.37 22.64
C PRO A 295 2.19 4.19 23.96
N LEU A 296 2.10 5.14 24.85
CA LEU A 296 2.82 5.17 26.11
C LEU A 296 1.98 4.49 27.21
N PHE A 297 2.42 3.32 27.66
CA PHE A 297 1.79 2.56 28.77
C PHE A 297 2.65 2.52 30.05
N GLY A 298 3.70 3.35 30.13
CA GLY A 298 4.62 3.36 31.28
C GLY A 298 5.63 2.19 31.29
N THR A 299 5.81 1.53 30.16
CA THR A 299 6.76 0.41 30.01
C THR A 299 8.02 0.78 29.21
N SER A 300 8.13 2.03 28.76
CA SER A 300 9.29 2.51 28.01
C SER A 300 10.51 2.62 28.92
N GLU A 301 11.69 2.31 28.36
CA GLU A 301 13.00 2.54 29.01
C GLU A 301 13.61 3.89 28.60
N ASN A 302 12.97 4.61 27.67
CA ASN A 302 13.42 5.92 27.23
C ASN A 302 13.01 7.00 28.24
N GLU A 303 13.94 7.87 28.64
CA GLU A 303 13.72 8.88 29.68
C GLU A 303 12.65 9.92 29.29
N GLU A 304 12.57 10.28 27.99
CA GLU A 304 11.58 11.25 27.48
C GLU A 304 10.18 10.64 27.52
N ASP A 305 10.03 9.40 27.12
CA ASP A 305 8.77 8.65 27.17
C ASP A 305 8.28 8.47 28.59
N ILE A 306 9.18 8.13 29.52
CA ILE A 306 8.88 8.00 30.94
C ILE A 306 8.35 9.33 31.48
N ALA A 307 9.05 10.43 31.22
CA ALA A 307 8.64 11.76 31.66
C ALA A 307 7.29 12.18 31.07
N LYS A 308 7.05 11.89 29.79
CA LYS A 308 5.78 12.15 29.10
C LYS A 308 4.63 11.36 29.72
N TYR A 309 4.81 10.06 29.97
CA TYR A 309 3.80 9.20 30.61
C TYR A 309 3.54 9.59 32.06
N GLU A 310 4.57 9.95 32.83
CA GLU A 310 4.40 10.39 34.23
C GLU A 310 3.58 11.69 34.33
N ALA A 311 3.63 12.53 33.30
CA ALA A 311 2.83 13.77 33.23
C ALA A 311 1.34 13.52 32.96
N PHE A 312 0.94 12.31 32.53
CA PHE A 312 -0.47 11.99 32.32
C PHE A 312 -1.24 11.97 33.64
N SER A 313 -2.43 12.55 33.63
CA SER A 313 -3.42 12.40 34.71
C SER A 313 -3.92 10.96 34.82
N ASP A 314 -4.54 10.62 35.92
CA ASP A 314 -5.15 9.30 36.11
C ASP A 314 -6.24 9.01 35.06
N ASP A 315 -7.01 10.03 34.65
CA ASP A 315 -8.06 9.93 33.64
C ASP A 315 -7.42 9.65 32.23
N GLU A 316 -6.32 10.30 31.90
CA GLU A 316 -5.60 10.06 30.65
C GLU A 316 -4.98 8.65 30.60
N LYS A 317 -4.39 8.20 31.71
CA LYS A 317 -3.87 6.82 31.83
C LYS A 317 -4.99 5.79 31.65
N ALA A 318 -6.15 6.04 32.28
CA ALA A 318 -7.32 5.17 32.11
C ALA A 318 -7.86 5.20 30.65
N ALA A 319 -7.81 6.34 29.98
CA ALA A 319 -8.21 6.44 28.56
C ALA A 319 -7.30 5.62 27.63
N MET A 320 -6.02 5.46 27.96
CA MET A 320 -5.09 4.61 27.22
C MET A 320 -5.44 3.12 27.27
N ASP A 321 -6.23 2.68 28.26
CA ASP A 321 -6.70 1.29 28.35
C ASP A 321 -7.52 0.87 27.11
N ALA A 322 -8.15 1.82 26.42
CA ALA A 322 -8.91 1.57 25.19
C ALA A 322 -8.02 1.01 24.04
N VAL A 323 -6.72 1.29 24.07
CA VAL A 323 -5.75 0.80 23.08
C VAL A 323 -4.68 -0.11 23.69
N SER A 324 -4.91 -0.64 24.90
CA SER A 324 -3.91 -1.38 25.67
C SER A 324 -3.40 -2.68 25.00
N GLY A 325 -4.13 -3.21 24.04
CA GLY A 325 -3.72 -4.37 23.23
C GLY A 325 -2.92 -4.01 21.99
N ALA A 326 -2.70 -2.73 21.71
CA ALA A 326 -2.01 -2.25 20.52
C ALA A 326 -0.72 -1.54 20.92
N THR A 327 0.42 -2.20 20.71
CA THR A 327 1.75 -1.75 21.13
C THR A 327 2.64 -1.36 19.95
N MET A 328 2.10 -1.47 18.72
CA MET A 328 2.82 -1.13 17.49
C MET A 328 3.00 0.38 17.35
N SER A 329 4.06 0.74 16.65
CA SER A 329 4.28 2.11 16.21
C SER A 329 3.25 2.53 15.15
N LEU A 330 2.77 3.75 15.27
CA LEU A 330 1.91 4.39 14.27
C LEU A 330 2.72 5.28 13.30
N ARG A 331 3.97 5.56 13.64
CA ARG A 331 4.90 6.35 12.81
C ARG A 331 6.35 6.04 13.18
N ASP A 332 6.98 5.15 12.42
CA ASP A 332 8.41 4.88 12.50
C ASP A 332 8.96 4.33 11.16
N ALA A 333 10.16 3.76 11.19
CA ALA A 333 10.77 3.17 10.00
C ALA A 333 10.03 1.93 9.44
N HIS A 334 9.12 1.31 10.22
CA HIS A 334 8.32 0.16 9.77
C HIS A 334 7.01 0.57 9.08
N GLY A 335 6.72 1.86 9.02
CA GLY A 335 5.56 2.44 8.34
C GLY A 335 5.07 3.71 9.00
N ASP A 336 4.50 4.60 8.21
CA ASP A 336 3.85 5.83 8.67
C ASP A 336 2.33 5.72 8.47
N ILE A 337 1.69 5.04 9.43
CA ILE A 337 0.23 4.81 9.44
C ILE A 337 -0.52 6.13 9.57
N LEU A 338 -0.06 7.01 10.46
CA LEU A 338 -0.67 8.32 10.63
C LEU A 338 -0.58 9.15 9.36
N GLY A 339 0.59 9.24 8.74
CA GLY A 339 0.77 9.95 7.47
C GLY A 339 -0.09 9.39 6.35
N ALA A 340 -0.32 8.06 6.32
CA ALA A 340 -1.24 7.46 5.35
C ALA A 340 -2.71 7.86 5.63
N ILE A 341 -3.14 7.96 6.89
CA ILE A 341 -4.47 8.47 7.26
C ILE A 341 -4.62 9.95 6.89
N GLU A 342 -3.60 10.78 7.15
CA GLU A 342 -3.56 12.20 6.78
C GLU A 342 -3.68 12.38 5.26
N LYS A 343 -2.89 11.63 4.48
CA LYS A 343 -2.98 11.61 3.01
C LYS A 343 -4.33 11.10 2.50
N ALA A 344 -4.96 10.15 3.18
CA ALA A 344 -6.29 9.69 2.82
C ALA A 344 -7.32 10.81 2.93
N TRP A 345 -7.22 11.68 3.96
CA TRP A 345 -8.06 12.86 4.10
C TRP A 345 -7.82 13.88 2.97
N GLU A 346 -6.55 14.17 2.66
CA GLU A 346 -6.17 15.08 1.57
C GLU A 346 -6.67 14.62 0.20
N ASN A 347 -6.67 13.30 -0.04
CA ASN A 347 -7.10 12.67 -1.28
C ASN A 347 -8.60 12.32 -1.31
N ALA A 348 -9.35 12.65 -0.25
CA ALA A 348 -10.74 12.21 -0.11
C ALA A 348 -11.64 12.81 -1.19
N LYS A 349 -12.37 11.92 -1.87
CA LYS A 349 -13.38 12.27 -2.87
C LYS A 349 -14.78 12.17 -2.28
N GLU A 350 -15.63 13.11 -2.66
CA GLU A 350 -17.06 13.09 -2.31
C GLU A 350 -17.70 11.80 -2.84
N THR A 351 -18.50 11.19 -1.98
CA THR A 351 -19.36 10.06 -2.34
C THR A 351 -20.77 10.29 -1.78
N ASN A 352 -21.73 9.49 -2.16
CA ASN A 352 -23.08 9.50 -1.58
C ASN A 352 -23.53 8.06 -1.34
N ILE A 353 -22.67 7.28 -0.70
CA ILE A 353 -22.92 5.86 -0.47
C ILE A 353 -23.81 5.71 0.75
N THR A 354 -24.98 5.10 0.55
CA THR A 354 -25.83 4.62 1.66
C THR A 354 -25.30 3.26 2.09
N VAL A 355 -24.99 3.13 3.39
CA VAL A 355 -24.49 1.87 3.93
C VAL A 355 -25.66 0.91 4.12
N SER A 356 -25.56 -0.27 3.51
CA SER A 356 -26.52 -1.35 3.75
C SER A 356 -26.21 -2.02 5.09
N PRO A 357 -27.25 -2.45 5.84
CA PRO A 357 -27.01 -3.24 7.03
C PRO A 357 -26.16 -4.47 6.69
N ALA A 358 -25.24 -4.83 7.58
CA ALA A 358 -24.48 -6.07 7.44
C ALA A 358 -25.44 -7.27 7.41
N GLU A 359 -25.34 -8.12 6.41
CA GLU A 359 -26.10 -9.37 6.30
C GLU A 359 -25.59 -10.41 7.31
#